data_be4d216925d9ff177f202f20afd7b459
#
_entry.id   be4d216925d9ff177f202f20afd7b459
#
_cell.length_a   1.000
_cell.length_b   1.000
_cell.length_c   1.000
_cell.angle_alpha   90.00
_cell.angle_beta   90.00
_cell.angle_gamma   90.00
#
_symmetry.space_group_name_H-M   'P 1'
#
loop_
_entity.id
_entity.type
_entity.pdbx_description
1 polymer ?
#
loop_
_entity_poly.entity_id
_entity_poly.type
_entity_poly.pdbx_seq_one_letter_code
_entity_poly.pdbx_strand_id
1 'polypeptide(L)'
;GKCNELLNLIDCVYFRFSGRRTTMTVFQEFKNEGEGNLASIFLDEFISYWYLVVFAALLSYAIYKLYRSPQNFPVKQKLSYYVVQLVTLLIAVPFTVFGMRGGMTTATRPITLSNANQYVRRPLDAGLVLNTPFSLFRTLGKTTFVTPNYLPDSEAVAVYSPIHIPTDSVAFRPMNVVVIIWEGFSKQHVGSLNPQLENGTYKGYTPFIDSLLTRSLTFQYSYSNGRKSIDGMPSVLSSIPSFVEPFFLTPSALNDVSSVAGELTKYKGYTSAFFHGAMNGSMGFQAFARSVGFQKYFGRTEYNEDPNYNGDADFDGTWAIWDEEFLQFYCDRMSEMKEPFVTSVFTASSHGPFVLPERYKGKFPVGEDPFSELIGYSDYAIGRFFEKAEKQPWFKNTLFVITADHTSGNYYPDYVTDLGYYKVPVIFYAPGMPDLKGLDTEKIVEQIDIMPTVLGILGYDRPYVGFGQDALHTPASEKFAVNYIHASGIYQFLKGDYLIQFDGEKVIHAYRFRTDVLMKDDVKDSMPQEVRKEMEIQLKSIIQQYMQRMNNNELVYRE
;
A
#
# COMPACT_ATOMS: atom_id res chain seq x y z
N GLY A 1 -7.05 -29.82 17.37
CA GLY A 1 -5.86 -30.62 17.62
C GLY A 1 -5.36 -31.34 16.38
N LYS A 2 -5.84 -32.56 16.11
CA LYS A 2 -5.25 -33.44 15.09
C LYS A 2 -5.16 -32.85 13.68
N CYS A 3 -6.18 -32.11 13.20
CA CYS A 3 -6.11 -31.46 11.88
C CYS A 3 -5.01 -30.40 11.79
N ASN A 4 -4.79 -29.64 12.86
CA ASN A 4 -3.78 -28.60 12.91
C ASN A 4 -2.36 -29.17 12.77
N GLU A 5 -2.11 -30.29 13.46
CA GLU A 5 -0.81 -30.98 13.42
C GLU A 5 -0.55 -31.61 12.05
N LEU A 6 -1.56 -32.26 11.49
CA LEU A 6 -1.47 -32.88 10.16
C LEU A 6 -1.16 -31.83 9.09
N LEU A 7 -1.83 -30.68 9.11
CA LEU A 7 -1.58 -29.59 8.16
C LEU A 7 -0.15 -29.04 8.25
N ASN A 8 0.38 -28.88 9.47
CA ASN A 8 1.76 -28.42 9.64
C ASN A 8 2.79 -29.48 9.18
N LEU A 9 2.49 -30.77 9.33
CA LEU A 9 3.39 -31.84 8.85
C LEU A 9 3.40 -31.93 7.31
N ILE A 10 2.24 -31.80 6.67
CA ILE A 10 2.15 -31.73 5.20
C ILE A 10 2.93 -30.52 4.68
N ASP A 11 2.80 -29.39 5.37
CA ASP A 11 3.51 -28.16 5.02
C ASP A 11 5.04 -28.28 5.12
N CYS A 12 5.58 -29.17 5.95
CA CYS A 12 7.01 -29.42 6.01
C CYS A 12 7.58 -29.87 4.66
N VAL A 13 6.80 -30.59 3.85
CA VAL A 13 7.19 -30.99 2.50
C VAL A 13 7.08 -29.79 1.57
N TYR A 14 5.91 -29.13 1.54
CA TYR A 14 5.66 -27.99 0.65
C TYR A 14 6.64 -26.82 0.89
N PHE A 15 6.95 -26.51 2.16
CA PHE A 15 7.87 -25.44 2.53
C PHE A 15 9.29 -25.63 1.96
N ARG A 16 9.74 -26.85 1.79
CA ARG A 16 11.07 -27.14 1.22
C ARG A 16 11.18 -26.73 -0.25
N PHE A 17 10.07 -26.78 -0.98
CA PHE A 17 10.03 -26.38 -2.39
C PHE A 17 9.75 -24.90 -2.56
N SER A 18 8.79 -24.39 -1.81
CA SER A 18 8.25 -23.03 -2.01
C SER A 18 8.96 -21.97 -1.17
N GLY A 19 9.63 -22.37 -0.06
CA GLY A 19 10.13 -21.45 0.96
C GLY A 19 9.03 -20.67 1.71
N ARG A 20 7.76 -21.05 1.52
CA ARG A 20 6.59 -20.36 2.06
C ARG A 20 5.62 -21.35 2.71
N ARG A 21 4.83 -20.85 3.68
CA ARG A 21 3.73 -21.64 4.24
C ARG A 21 2.64 -21.90 3.21
N THR A 22 2.08 -23.09 3.24
CA THR A 22 0.94 -23.46 2.38
C THR A 22 -0.22 -22.48 2.60
N THR A 23 -0.76 -21.97 1.51
CA THR A 23 -1.95 -21.12 1.45
C THR A 23 -3.01 -21.79 0.59
N MET A 24 -4.25 -21.28 0.61
CA MET A 24 -5.32 -21.81 -0.24
C MET A 24 -5.05 -21.64 -1.74
N THR A 25 -4.11 -20.77 -2.09
CA THR A 25 -3.72 -20.52 -3.48
C THR A 25 -3.07 -21.73 -4.14
N VAL A 26 -2.41 -22.57 -3.36
CA VAL A 26 -1.83 -23.84 -3.83
C VAL A 26 -2.87 -24.72 -4.55
N PHE A 27 -4.09 -24.74 -4.03
CA PHE A 27 -5.16 -25.51 -4.69
C PHE A 27 -5.61 -24.91 -6.03
N GLN A 28 -5.35 -23.64 -6.28
CA GLN A 28 -5.63 -22.99 -7.57
C GLN A 28 -4.49 -23.23 -8.56
N GLU A 29 -3.25 -23.23 -8.10
CA GLU A 29 -2.07 -23.57 -8.89
C GLU A 29 -2.18 -24.99 -9.43
N PHE A 30 -2.54 -25.93 -8.57
CA PHE A 30 -2.74 -27.33 -8.97
C PHE A 30 -3.95 -27.58 -9.89
N LYS A 31 -4.92 -26.68 -9.91
CA LYS A 31 -6.11 -26.84 -10.76
C LYS A 31 -5.80 -26.65 -12.25
N ASN A 32 -4.70 -26.00 -12.58
CA ASN A 32 -4.24 -25.75 -13.94
C ASN A 32 -3.30 -26.85 -14.47
N GLU A 33 -2.84 -27.75 -13.60
CA GLU A 33 -2.04 -28.92 -14.01
C GLU A 33 -2.99 -30.13 -14.20
N GLY A 34 -2.83 -30.86 -15.31
CA GLY A 34 -3.70 -31.98 -15.67
C GLY A 34 -3.80 -33.04 -14.56
N GLU A 35 -5.01 -33.55 -14.32
CA GLU A 35 -5.36 -34.45 -13.20
C GLU A 35 -4.48 -35.72 -13.06
N GLY A 36 -3.81 -36.17 -14.14
CA GLY A 36 -2.93 -37.34 -14.11
C GLY A 36 -1.56 -37.11 -13.47
N ASN A 37 -1.05 -35.90 -13.49
CA ASN A 37 0.29 -35.57 -12.99
C ASN A 37 0.30 -35.36 -11.46
N LEU A 38 -0.81 -34.88 -10.90
CA LEU A 38 -0.93 -34.61 -9.47
C LEU A 38 -0.88 -35.88 -8.61
N ALA A 39 -1.55 -36.95 -9.04
CA ALA A 39 -1.57 -38.21 -8.29
C ALA A 39 -0.20 -38.87 -8.21
N SER A 40 0.60 -38.80 -9.28
CA SER A 40 1.97 -39.34 -9.28
C SER A 40 2.89 -38.51 -8.39
N ILE A 41 2.82 -37.18 -8.45
CA ILE A 41 3.62 -36.28 -7.60
C ILE A 41 3.30 -36.54 -6.11
N PHE A 42 2.01 -36.63 -5.75
CA PHE A 42 1.62 -36.93 -4.37
C PHE A 42 2.11 -38.30 -3.89
N LEU A 43 2.09 -39.33 -4.75
CA LEU A 43 2.58 -40.67 -4.43
C LEU A 43 4.10 -40.67 -4.23
N ASP A 44 4.85 -40.04 -5.12
CA ASP A 44 6.30 -39.97 -5.05
C ASP A 44 6.76 -39.21 -3.80
N GLU A 45 6.10 -38.09 -3.48
CA GLU A 45 6.36 -37.30 -2.27
C GLU A 45 5.98 -38.09 -1.00
N PHE A 46 4.85 -38.81 -1.01
CA PHE A 46 4.42 -39.63 0.12
C PHE A 46 5.43 -40.76 0.41
N ILE A 47 5.97 -41.38 -0.63
CA ILE A 47 7.02 -42.43 -0.51
C ILE A 47 8.33 -41.82 -0.04
N SER A 48 8.71 -40.68 -0.58
CA SER A 48 9.98 -39.98 -0.23
C SER A 48 10.00 -39.52 1.22
N TYR A 49 8.85 -39.10 1.74
CA TYR A 49 8.70 -38.57 3.11
C TYR A 49 7.95 -39.52 4.06
N TRP A 50 8.04 -40.85 3.83
CA TRP A 50 7.36 -41.87 4.65
C TRP A 50 7.56 -41.71 6.15
N TYR A 51 8.75 -41.22 6.57
CA TYR A 51 9.07 -41.00 7.98
C TYR A 51 8.18 -39.89 8.63
N LEU A 52 7.73 -38.89 7.89
CA LEU A 52 6.78 -37.89 8.38
C LEU A 52 5.40 -38.50 8.62
N VAL A 53 5.00 -39.46 7.78
CA VAL A 53 3.74 -40.20 7.96
C VAL A 53 3.79 -41.04 9.23
N VAL A 54 4.90 -41.75 9.45
CA VAL A 54 5.10 -42.52 10.69
C VAL A 54 5.11 -41.59 11.90
N PHE A 55 5.79 -40.45 11.82
CA PHE A 55 5.80 -39.46 12.89
C PHE A 55 4.38 -38.90 13.19
N ALA A 56 3.60 -38.58 12.14
CA ALA A 56 2.21 -38.16 12.28
C ALA A 56 1.34 -39.21 12.95
N ALA A 57 1.51 -40.49 12.62
CA ALA A 57 0.80 -41.60 13.24
C ALA A 57 1.15 -41.75 14.73
N LEU A 58 2.47 -41.69 15.06
CA LEU A 58 2.94 -41.75 16.44
C LEU A 58 2.42 -40.57 17.29
N LEU A 59 2.48 -39.35 16.74
CA LEU A 59 1.98 -38.15 17.39
C LEU A 59 0.46 -38.22 17.61
N SER A 60 -0.28 -38.65 16.61
CA SER A 60 -1.73 -38.86 16.70
C SER A 60 -2.09 -39.92 17.75
N TYR A 61 -1.29 -41.00 17.85
CA TYR A 61 -1.47 -42.03 18.86
C TYR A 61 -1.15 -41.49 20.27
N ALA A 62 -0.05 -40.73 20.43
CA ALA A 62 0.29 -40.10 21.70
C ALA A 62 -0.82 -39.16 22.18
N ILE A 63 -1.34 -38.31 21.29
CA ILE A 63 -2.47 -37.41 21.60
C ILE A 63 -3.72 -38.20 21.97
N TYR A 64 -4.01 -39.28 21.25
CA TYR A 64 -5.13 -40.15 21.59
C TYR A 64 -4.99 -40.78 23.00
N LYS A 65 -3.80 -41.21 23.36
CA LYS A 65 -3.49 -41.77 24.69
C LYS A 65 -3.54 -40.72 25.81
N LEU A 66 -3.07 -39.49 25.51
CA LEU A 66 -3.10 -38.37 26.48
C LEU A 66 -4.50 -37.75 26.61
N TYR A 67 -5.35 -37.95 25.61
CA TYR A 67 -6.73 -37.45 25.64
C TYR A 67 -7.55 -38.21 26.68
N ARG A 68 -7.89 -37.53 27.76
CA ARG A 68 -8.86 -38.02 28.73
C ARG A 68 -10.26 -37.62 28.24
N SER A 69 -11.06 -38.57 27.83
CA SER A 69 -12.47 -38.29 27.53
C SER A 69 -13.15 -37.71 28.77
N PRO A 70 -13.95 -36.66 28.64
CA PRO A 70 -14.71 -36.15 29.77
C PRO A 70 -15.61 -37.27 30.28
N GLN A 71 -15.62 -37.47 31.60
CA GLN A 71 -16.52 -38.44 32.21
C GLN A 71 -17.96 -38.03 31.89
N ASN A 72 -18.78 -38.99 31.51
CA ASN A 72 -20.21 -38.78 31.31
C ASN A 72 -20.84 -38.41 32.65
N PHE A 73 -20.94 -37.11 32.94
CA PHE A 73 -21.77 -36.64 34.05
C PHE A 73 -23.23 -36.81 33.66
N PRO A 74 -24.08 -37.53 34.45
CA PRO A 74 -25.50 -37.61 34.18
C PRO A 74 -26.11 -36.22 34.35
N VAL A 75 -26.29 -35.53 33.25
CA VAL A 75 -26.96 -34.23 33.23
C VAL A 75 -28.43 -34.47 33.36
N LYS A 76 -29.00 -34.20 34.55
CA LYS A 76 -30.46 -34.04 34.64
C LYS A 76 -30.83 -32.88 33.73
N GLN A 77 -31.58 -33.13 32.66
CA GLN A 77 -32.01 -32.13 31.65
C GLN A 77 -32.92 -31.08 32.30
N LYS A 78 -32.31 -30.17 33.06
CA LYS A 78 -32.99 -29.01 33.64
C LYS A 78 -32.83 -27.83 32.71
N LEU A 79 -33.84 -27.01 32.56
CA LEU A 79 -33.81 -25.75 31.79
C LEU A 79 -32.60 -24.88 32.17
N SER A 80 -32.24 -24.84 33.46
CA SER A 80 -31.07 -24.13 33.97
C SER A 80 -29.74 -24.58 33.34
N TYR A 81 -29.59 -25.85 33.01
CA TYR A 81 -28.40 -26.34 32.33
C TYR A 81 -28.25 -25.71 30.91
N TYR A 82 -29.36 -25.75 30.15
CA TYR A 82 -29.33 -25.17 28.79
C TYR A 82 -29.15 -23.65 28.79
N VAL A 83 -29.78 -22.97 29.76
CA VAL A 83 -29.59 -21.51 29.94
C VAL A 83 -28.14 -21.18 30.27
N VAL A 84 -27.50 -21.89 31.21
CA VAL A 84 -26.11 -21.70 31.56
C VAL A 84 -25.20 -21.96 30.34
N GLN A 85 -25.45 -23.06 29.60
CA GLN A 85 -24.63 -23.34 28.40
C GLN A 85 -24.78 -22.26 27.32
N LEU A 86 -26.02 -21.78 27.10
CA LEU A 86 -26.26 -20.69 26.15
C LEU A 86 -25.56 -19.40 26.57
N VAL A 87 -25.67 -19.02 27.85
CA VAL A 87 -24.97 -17.83 28.39
C VAL A 87 -23.44 -17.98 28.28
N THR A 88 -22.93 -19.16 28.61
CA THR A 88 -21.50 -19.46 28.46
C THR A 88 -21.05 -19.32 27.01
N LEU A 89 -21.84 -19.83 26.05
CA LEU A 89 -21.56 -19.70 24.62
C LEU A 89 -21.58 -18.24 24.19
N LEU A 90 -22.62 -17.48 24.60
CA LEU A 90 -22.75 -16.05 24.28
C LEU A 90 -21.60 -15.19 24.86
N ILE A 91 -20.97 -15.64 25.91
CA ILE A 91 -19.79 -14.98 26.49
C ILE A 91 -18.51 -15.49 25.79
N ALA A 92 -18.36 -16.79 25.62
CA ALA A 92 -17.14 -17.40 25.09
C ALA A 92 -16.87 -16.99 23.62
N VAL A 93 -17.91 -16.90 22.80
CA VAL A 93 -17.76 -16.53 21.38
C VAL A 93 -17.20 -15.11 21.22
N PRO A 94 -17.76 -14.05 21.83
CA PRO A 94 -17.16 -12.72 21.78
C PRO A 94 -15.73 -12.67 22.30
N PHE A 95 -15.45 -13.31 23.45
CA PHE A 95 -14.09 -13.38 23.99
C PHE A 95 -13.10 -14.04 23.02
N THR A 96 -13.52 -15.13 22.37
CA THR A 96 -12.69 -15.79 21.35
C THR A 96 -12.45 -14.86 20.16
N VAL A 97 -13.50 -14.19 19.67
CA VAL A 97 -13.39 -13.23 18.56
C VAL A 97 -12.47 -12.06 18.93
N PHE A 98 -12.58 -11.51 20.13
CA PHE A 98 -11.69 -10.46 20.62
C PHE A 98 -10.23 -10.92 20.69
N GLY A 99 -9.99 -12.14 21.22
CA GLY A 99 -8.65 -12.71 21.26
C GLY A 99 -8.05 -12.93 19.87
N MET A 100 -8.84 -13.44 18.93
CA MET A 100 -8.42 -13.64 17.54
C MET A 100 -8.20 -12.32 16.80
N ARG A 101 -8.95 -11.28 17.14
CA ARG A 101 -8.84 -9.96 16.52
C ARG A 101 -7.67 -9.14 17.07
N GLY A 102 -7.22 -9.40 18.29
CA GLY A 102 -6.14 -8.68 18.95
C GLY A 102 -6.56 -7.35 19.60
N GLY A 103 -7.88 -7.06 19.71
CA GLY A 103 -8.38 -5.85 20.36
C GLY A 103 -9.89 -5.62 20.17
N MET A 104 -10.43 -4.68 20.94
CA MET A 104 -11.87 -4.37 20.97
C MET A 104 -12.23 -3.12 20.17
N THR A 105 -11.28 -2.29 19.80
CA THR A 105 -11.53 -1.01 19.12
C THR A 105 -11.87 -1.19 17.64
N THR A 106 -12.56 -0.25 17.06
CA THR A 106 -12.86 -0.20 15.61
C THR A 106 -11.60 -0.08 14.76
N ALA A 107 -10.55 0.54 15.32
CA ALA A 107 -9.23 0.68 14.69
C ALA A 107 -8.46 -0.65 14.60
N THR A 108 -8.76 -1.64 15.46
CA THR A 108 -8.10 -2.94 15.41
C THR A 108 -8.55 -3.72 14.18
N ARG A 109 -7.64 -3.95 13.24
CA ARG A 109 -7.88 -4.78 12.06
C ARG A 109 -7.46 -6.22 12.33
N PRO A 110 -8.15 -7.22 11.74
CA PRO A 110 -7.71 -8.61 11.84
C PRO A 110 -6.29 -8.78 11.30
N ILE A 111 -5.46 -9.55 12.00
CA ILE A 111 -4.11 -9.87 11.55
C ILE A 111 -4.13 -10.60 10.21
N THR A 112 -3.13 -10.30 9.37
CA THR A 112 -2.94 -10.89 8.03
C THR A 112 -1.60 -11.61 7.96
N LEU A 113 -1.30 -12.28 6.85
CA LEU A 113 0.02 -12.91 6.62
C LEU A 113 1.15 -11.87 6.70
N SER A 114 0.94 -10.68 6.16
CA SER A 114 1.93 -9.61 6.16
C SER A 114 2.34 -9.14 7.56
N ASN A 115 1.49 -9.30 8.58
CA ASN A 115 1.87 -8.95 9.96
C ASN A 115 3.06 -9.75 10.48
N ALA A 116 3.35 -10.94 9.92
CA ALA A 116 4.53 -11.71 10.28
C ALA A 116 5.85 -10.96 10.00
N ASN A 117 5.86 -10.07 9.01
CA ASN A 117 7.02 -9.24 8.66
C ASN A 117 7.46 -8.29 9.79
N GLN A 118 6.61 -8.03 10.79
CA GLN A 118 6.99 -7.27 11.99
C GLN A 118 8.07 -7.97 12.84
N TYR A 119 8.15 -9.29 12.76
CA TYR A 119 8.98 -10.12 13.64
C TYR A 119 10.22 -10.68 12.95
N VAL A 120 10.40 -10.39 11.65
CA VAL A 120 11.51 -10.91 10.86
C VAL A 120 12.26 -9.79 10.15
N ARG A 121 13.49 -10.07 9.72
CA ARG A 121 14.31 -9.12 8.96
C ARG A 121 14.13 -9.26 7.44
N ARG A 122 13.87 -10.47 6.98
CA ARG A 122 13.63 -10.78 5.56
C ARG A 122 12.21 -11.31 5.41
N PRO A 123 11.45 -10.87 4.42
CA PRO A 123 10.07 -11.34 4.19
C PRO A 123 9.95 -12.86 4.08
N LEU A 124 10.94 -13.54 3.49
CA LEU A 124 10.99 -15.00 3.40
C LEU A 124 11.01 -15.70 4.76
N ASP A 125 11.59 -15.06 5.79
CA ASP A 125 11.64 -15.62 7.15
C ASP A 125 10.27 -15.56 7.86
N ALA A 126 9.29 -14.87 7.30
CA ALA A 126 7.91 -14.82 7.84
C ALA A 126 7.27 -16.21 7.98
N GLY A 127 7.70 -17.17 7.16
CA GLY A 127 7.30 -18.57 7.28
C GLY A 127 7.63 -19.20 8.64
N LEU A 128 8.60 -18.68 9.39
CA LEU A 128 8.93 -19.14 10.75
C LEU A 128 7.92 -18.63 11.79
N VAL A 129 7.32 -17.48 11.55
CA VAL A 129 6.31 -16.86 12.43
C VAL A 129 4.91 -17.41 12.15
N LEU A 130 4.61 -17.64 10.87
CA LEU A 130 3.32 -18.14 10.42
C LEU A 130 3.16 -19.64 10.73
N ASN A 131 1.95 -20.07 11.03
CA ASN A 131 1.58 -21.48 11.02
C ASN A 131 0.64 -21.79 9.85
N THR A 132 0.69 -23.02 9.35
CA THR A 132 -0.04 -23.45 8.16
C THR A 132 -1.55 -23.31 8.28
N PRO A 133 -2.22 -23.71 9.38
CA PRO A 133 -3.66 -23.50 9.54
C PRO A 133 -4.07 -22.04 9.47
N PHE A 134 -3.31 -21.14 10.07
CA PHE A 134 -3.57 -19.70 9.98
C PHE A 134 -3.42 -19.21 8.54
N SER A 135 -2.35 -19.61 7.84
CA SER A 135 -2.08 -19.22 6.46
C SER A 135 -3.21 -19.70 5.53
N LEU A 136 -3.64 -20.96 5.66
CA LEU A 136 -4.76 -21.51 4.90
C LEU A 136 -6.07 -20.76 5.19
N PHE A 137 -6.40 -20.55 6.48
CA PHE A 137 -7.64 -19.87 6.86
C PHE A 137 -7.67 -18.42 6.38
N ARG A 138 -6.55 -17.69 6.48
CA ARG A 138 -6.47 -16.28 6.07
C ARG A 138 -6.48 -16.07 4.56
N THR A 139 -6.14 -17.10 3.80
CA THR A 139 -6.18 -17.08 2.33
C THR A 139 -7.39 -17.78 1.73
N LEU A 140 -8.28 -18.31 2.59
CA LEU A 140 -9.53 -18.90 2.14
C LEU A 140 -10.41 -17.86 1.44
N GLY A 141 -10.81 -18.15 0.21
CA GLY A 141 -11.62 -17.25 -0.62
C GLY A 141 -10.87 -16.02 -1.14
N LYS A 142 -9.54 -15.97 -0.97
CA LYS A 142 -8.72 -14.97 -1.63
C LYS A 142 -8.32 -15.45 -3.02
N THR A 143 -8.48 -14.57 -4.00
CA THR A 143 -7.99 -14.79 -5.35
C THR A 143 -6.48 -14.57 -5.37
N THR A 144 -5.76 -15.50 -5.96
CA THR A 144 -4.38 -15.26 -6.39
C THR A 144 -4.40 -14.42 -7.64
N PHE A 145 -3.30 -13.71 -7.87
CA PHE A 145 -3.08 -13.10 -9.16
C PHE A 145 -2.98 -14.21 -10.22
N VAL A 146 -3.95 -14.23 -11.13
CA VAL A 146 -3.91 -15.14 -12.29
C VAL A 146 -3.18 -14.39 -13.40
N THR A 147 -2.00 -14.88 -13.78
CA THR A 147 -1.23 -14.30 -14.88
C THR A 147 -1.97 -14.52 -16.19
N PRO A 148 -2.48 -13.47 -16.84
CA PRO A 148 -3.10 -13.63 -18.15
C PRO A 148 -2.02 -13.89 -19.22
N ASN A 149 -2.36 -14.65 -20.23
CA ASN A 149 -1.48 -14.91 -21.38
C ASN A 149 -1.93 -14.03 -22.57
N TYR A 150 -1.73 -12.71 -22.44
CA TYR A 150 -2.09 -11.76 -23.50
C TYR A 150 -1.08 -11.74 -24.64
N LEU A 151 0.20 -11.84 -24.30
CA LEU A 151 1.34 -11.74 -25.20
C LEU A 151 2.38 -12.82 -24.85
N PRO A 152 3.20 -13.28 -25.83
CA PRO A 152 4.41 -14.03 -25.50
C PRO A 152 5.29 -13.22 -24.51
N ASP A 153 5.91 -13.88 -23.55
CA ASP A 153 6.66 -13.18 -22.47
C ASP A 153 7.73 -12.23 -23.01
N SER A 154 8.45 -12.63 -24.06
CA SER A 154 9.47 -11.78 -24.69
C SER A 154 8.88 -10.52 -25.33
N GLU A 155 7.69 -10.60 -25.90
CA GLU A 155 6.97 -9.48 -26.48
C GLU A 155 6.41 -8.56 -25.39
N ALA A 156 5.83 -9.14 -24.32
CA ALA A 156 5.35 -8.38 -23.19
C ALA A 156 6.47 -7.55 -22.54
N VAL A 157 7.65 -8.15 -22.32
CA VAL A 157 8.83 -7.43 -21.79
C VAL A 157 9.33 -6.35 -22.75
N ALA A 158 9.27 -6.58 -24.05
CA ALA A 158 9.69 -5.60 -25.06
C ALA A 158 8.74 -4.39 -25.13
N VAL A 159 7.43 -4.60 -24.88
CA VAL A 159 6.43 -3.51 -24.84
C VAL A 159 6.50 -2.72 -23.55
N TYR A 160 6.67 -3.42 -22.42
CA TYR A 160 6.79 -2.79 -21.11
C TYR A 160 7.62 -3.65 -20.16
N SER A 161 8.62 -3.04 -19.55
CA SER A 161 9.43 -3.63 -18.48
C SER A 161 9.45 -2.73 -17.25
N PRO A 162 9.13 -3.25 -16.05
CA PRO A 162 9.27 -2.50 -14.80
C PRO A 162 10.71 -2.49 -14.27
N ILE A 163 11.68 -2.99 -15.02
CA ILE A 163 13.10 -2.93 -14.65
C ILE A 163 13.67 -1.61 -15.13
N HIS A 164 14.10 -0.79 -14.18
CA HIS A 164 14.82 0.44 -14.44
C HIS A 164 16.32 0.16 -14.45
N ILE A 165 16.99 0.53 -15.54
CA ILE A 165 18.45 0.47 -15.68
C ILE A 165 18.93 1.92 -15.77
N PRO A 166 19.44 2.50 -14.67
CA PRO A 166 19.93 3.86 -14.68
C PRO A 166 21.08 4.03 -15.67
N THR A 167 21.11 5.17 -16.35
CA THR A 167 22.24 5.59 -17.19
C THR A 167 23.17 6.46 -16.35
N ASP A 168 24.48 6.25 -16.45
CA ASP A 168 25.53 6.95 -15.67
C ASP A 168 25.62 8.47 -15.89
N SER A 169 24.53 9.11 -16.28
CA SER A 169 24.50 10.50 -16.72
C SER A 169 24.50 11.53 -15.58
N VAL A 170 24.11 11.15 -14.37
CA VAL A 170 24.00 12.05 -13.22
C VAL A 170 24.73 11.50 -12.01
N ALA A 171 25.65 12.28 -11.44
CA ALA A 171 26.34 11.88 -10.20
C ALA A 171 25.36 11.78 -9.03
N PHE A 172 25.50 10.73 -8.21
CA PHE A 172 24.67 10.53 -7.04
C PHE A 172 24.78 11.69 -6.04
N ARG A 173 23.66 12.24 -5.63
CA ARG A 173 23.52 13.33 -4.66
C ARG A 173 22.95 12.79 -3.36
N PRO A 174 23.70 12.73 -2.26
CA PRO A 174 23.22 12.18 -1.00
C PRO A 174 22.32 13.19 -0.25
N MET A 175 21.18 13.54 -0.84
CA MET A 175 20.16 14.36 -0.20
C MET A 175 19.32 13.50 0.73
N ASN A 176 18.84 14.07 1.83
CA ASN A 176 17.80 13.45 2.63
C ASN A 176 16.49 13.35 1.83
N VAL A 177 15.68 12.35 2.12
CA VAL A 177 14.37 12.15 1.49
C VAL A 177 13.31 12.10 2.56
N VAL A 178 12.28 12.92 2.43
CA VAL A 178 11.12 12.98 3.31
C VAL A 178 9.86 12.76 2.48
N VAL A 179 9.12 11.69 2.74
CA VAL A 179 7.87 11.37 2.04
C VAL A 179 6.70 11.54 3.01
N ILE A 180 5.82 12.49 2.73
CA ILE A 180 4.60 12.74 3.48
C ILE A 180 3.43 12.14 2.69
N ILE A 181 2.83 11.08 3.24
CA ILE A 181 1.63 10.44 2.70
C ILE A 181 0.44 10.96 3.53
N TRP A 182 -0.39 11.76 2.90
CA TRP A 182 -1.50 12.44 3.56
C TRP A 182 -2.80 11.67 3.36
N GLU A 183 -3.41 11.25 4.45
CA GLU A 183 -4.67 10.50 4.49
C GLU A 183 -5.80 11.25 3.77
N GLY A 184 -6.33 10.65 2.70
CA GLY A 184 -7.51 11.10 1.99
C GLY A 184 -7.40 12.42 1.22
N PHE A 185 -6.18 12.91 0.94
CA PHE A 185 -5.95 14.23 0.35
C PHE A 185 -6.29 14.29 -1.14
N SER A 186 -7.51 14.68 -1.47
CA SER A 186 -7.93 14.90 -2.85
C SER A 186 -7.41 16.23 -3.40
N LYS A 187 -7.04 16.21 -4.67
CA LYS A 187 -6.62 17.41 -5.40
C LYS A 187 -7.68 18.51 -5.43
N GLN A 188 -8.97 18.17 -5.33
CA GLN A 188 -10.05 19.16 -5.28
C GLN A 188 -9.89 20.16 -4.13
N HIS A 189 -9.22 19.77 -3.02
CA HIS A 189 -9.06 20.64 -1.85
C HIS A 189 -7.99 21.73 -2.02
N VAL A 190 -7.19 21.67 -3.10
CA VAL A 190 -6.10 22.63 -3.38
C VAL A 190 -6.60 23.75 -4.27
N GLY A 191 -6.63 24.97 -3.76
CA GLY A 191 -7.18 26.12 -4.49
C GLY A 191 -6.42 26.44 -5.77
N SER A 192 -5.10 26.52 -5.70
CA SER A 192 -4.23 26.85 -6.85
C SER A 192 -4.25 25.81 -7.97
N LEU A 193 -4.63 24.57 -7.70
CA LEU A 193 -4.78 23.52 -8.70
C LEU A 193 -6.19 23.48 -9.32
N ASN A 194 -7.12 24.30 -8.84
CA ASN A 194 -8.52 24.35 -9.28
C ASN A 194 -9.01 25.78 -9.53
N PRO A 195 -8.29 26.60 -10.29
CA PRO A 195 -8.64 27.99 -10.50
C PRO A 195 -9.98 28.19 -11.24
N GLN A 196 -10.52 27.15 -11.86
CA GLN A 196 -11.78 27.17 -12.60
C GLN A 196 -13.01 26.95 -11.72
N LEU A 197 -12.86 26.40 -10.52
CA LEU A 197 -13.99 26.11 -9.64
C LEU A 197 -14.63 27.38 -9.11
N GLU A 198 -15.92 27.31 -8.75
CA GLU A 198 -16.73 28.42 -8.24
C GLU A 198 -16.60 29.72 -9.06
N ASN A 199 -16.60 29.58 -10.39
CA ASN A 199 -16.42 30.70 -11.33
C ASN A 199 -15.12 31.51 -11.09
N GLY A 200 -14.05 30.83 -10.65
CA GLY A 200 -12.75 31.45 -10.41
C GLY A 200 -12.54 32.06 -9.02
N THR A 201 -13.46 31.81 -8.10
CA THR A 201 -13.36 32.33 -6.71
C THR A 201 -12.91 31.28 -5.70
N TYR A 202 -12.79 30.03 -6.11
CA TYR A 202 -12.42 28.92 -5.25
C TYR A 202 -11.03 29.08 -4.64
N LYS A 203 -10.94 28.97 -3.31
CA LYS A 203 -9.67 29.09 -2.57
C LYS A 203 -9.17 27.77 -2.00
N GLY A 204 -9.99 26.70 -2.05
CA GLY A 204 -9.66 25.44 -1.42
C GLY A 204 -9.57 25.51 0.11
N TYR A 205 -8.93 24.48 0.67
CA TYR A 205 -8.83 24.26 2.12
C TYR A 205 -7.36 24.18 2.58
N THR A 206 -6.40 24.39 1.69
CA THR A 206 -4.98 24.09 1.93
C THR A 206 -4.07 25.29 1.68
N PRO A 207 -4.21 26.40 2.44
CA PRO A 207 -3.45 27.62 2.24
C PRO A 207 -1.94 27.44 2.38
N PHE A 208 -1.47 26.52 3.24
CA PHE A 208 -0.05 26.21 3.35
C PHE A 208 0.45 25.50 2.07
N ILE A 209 -0.24 24.48 1.59
CA ILE A 209 0.11 23.79 0.34
C ILE A 209 0.06 24.74 -0.84
N ASP A 210 -0.95 25.61 -0.96
CA ASP A 210 -1.03 26.61 -2.02
C ASP A 210 0.20 27.54 -2.02
N SER A 211 0.67 27.95 -0.84
CA SER A 211 1.91 28.70 -0.68
C SER A 211 3.16 27.87 -1.08
N LEU A 212 3.22 26.60 -0.65
CA LEU A 212 4.34 25.71 -0.96
C LEU A 212 4.46 25.43 -2.45
N LEU A 213 3.35 25.29 -3.16
CA LEU A 213 3.30 25.05 -4.61
C LEU A 213 3.95 26.17 -5.44
N THR A 214 4.04 27.39 -4.93
CA THR A 214 4.76 28.47 -5.61
C THR A 214 6.26 28.21 -5.79
N ARG A 215 6.82 27.28 -5.00
CA ARG A 215 8.23 26.91 -4.96
C ARG A 215 8.47 25.38 -5.10
N SER A 216 7.47 24.65 -5.54
CA SER A 216 7.51 23.18 -5.71
C SER A 216 7.17 22.79 -7.13
N LEU A 217 7.62 21.62 -7.57
CA LEU A 217 7.14 20.97 -8.78
C LEU A 217 5.87 20.18 -8.46
N THR A 218 4.85 20.37 -9.29
CA THR A 218 3.61 19.56 -9.25
C THR A 218 3.06 19.35 -10.66
N PHE A 219 1.99 18.55 -10.79
CA PHE A 219 1.47 18.09 -12.08
C PHE A 219 -0.04 18.32 -12.19
N GLN A 220 -0.47 18.84 -13.34
CA GLN A 220 -1.89 19.03 -13.64
C GLN A 220 -2.62 17.68 -13.70
N TYR A 221 -1.99 16.65 -14.24
CA TYR A 221 -2.56 15.32 -14.39
C TYR A 221 -1.85 14.33 -13.47
N SER A 222 -2.25 14.31 -12.19
CA SER A 222 -1.67 13.42 -11.20
C SER A 222 -2.74 12.58 -10.49
N TYR A 223 -2.42 11.28 -10.28
CA TYR A 223 -3.40 10.27 -9.87
C TYR A 223 -2.85 9.32 -8.80
N SER A 224 -3.75 8.79 -7.98
CA SER A 224 -3.47 7.65 -7.10
C SER A 224 -3.64 6.33 -7.85
N ASN A 225 -3.04 5.26 -7.34
CA ASN A 225 -3.19 3.91 -7.91
C ASN A 225 -4.30 3.09 -7.23
N GLY A 226 -4.82 3.55 -6.12
CA GLY A 226 -5.89 2.90 -5.38
C GLY A 226 -6.82 3.88 -4.69
N ARG A 227 -7.84 3.35 -4.01
CA ARG A 227 -8.86 4.14 -3.30
C ARG A 227 -8.92 3.82 -1.81
N LYS A 228 -7.87 3.22 -1.26
CA LYS A 228 -7.75 2.83 0.15
C LYS A 228 -6.32 3.06 0.62
N SER A 229 -6.15 3.38 1.89
CA SER A 229 -4.83 3.62 2.49
C SER A 229 -3.87 2.44 2.32
N ILE A 230 -4.39 1.22 2.31
CA ILE A 230 -3.60 -0.01 2.09
C ILE A 230 -3.00 -0.10 0.68
N ASP A 231 -3.56 0.61 -0.31
CA ASP A 231 -3.06 0.68 -1.69
C ASP A 231 -1.97 1.74 -1.83
N GLY A 232 -2.11 2.87 -1.10
CA GLY A 232 -1.25 4.05 -1.25
C GLY A 232 0.21 3.80 -0.86
N MET A 233 0.47 3.11 0.26
CA MET A 233 1.85 2.88 0.71
C MET A 233 2.71 2.09 -0.28
N PRO A 234 2.26 0.93 -0.83
CA PRO A 234 3.04 0.21 -1.85
C PRO A 234 3.26 1.04 -3.11
N SER A 235 2.26 1.82 -3.52
CA SER A 235 2.34 2.67 -4.71
C SER A 235 3.37 3.78 -4.55
N VAL A 236 3.33 4.49 -3.43
CA VAL A 236 4.22 5.64 -3.16
C VAL A 236 5.66 5.19 -2.88
N LEU A 237 5.85 4.18 -2.02
CA LEU A 237 7.17 3.83 -1.50
C LEU A 237 7.89 2.77 -2.33
N SER A 238 7.14 1.96 -3.09
CA SER A 238 7.67 0.79 -3.81
C SER A 238 7.28 0.74 -5.27
N SER A 239 6.61 1.77 -5.78
CA SER A 239 6.19 1.82 -7.20
C SER A 239 5.35 0.61 -7.64
N ILE A 240 4.48 0.10 -6.75
CA ILE A 240 3.60 -1.05 -7.00
C ILE A 240 2.16 -0.56 -7.18
N PRO A 241 1.53 -0.72 -8.36
CA PRO A 241 0.13 -0.37 -8.55
C PRO A 241 -0.80 -1.33 -7.79
N SER A 242 -2.04 -0.92 -7.53
CA SER A 242 -3.05 -1.75 -6.89
C SER A 242 -4.00 -2.34 -7.92
N PHE A 243 -3.83 -3.62 -8.26
CA PHE A 243 -4.69 -4.35 -9.18
C PHE A 243 -5.37 -5.53 -8.46
N VAL A 244 -6.65 -5.75 -8.78
CA VAL A 244 -7.49 -6.88 -8.33
C VAL A 244 -7.64 -6.96 -6.81
N GLU A 245 -6.57 -7.16 -6.07
CA GLU A 245 -6.53 -7.22 -4.60
C GLU A 245 -5.39 -6.34 -4.08
N PRO A 246 -5.58 -5.65 -2.94
CA PRO A 246 -4.49 -4.92 -2.30
C PRO A 246 -3.31 -5.82 -1.99
N PHE A 247 -2.11 -5.39 -2.33
CA PHE A 247 -0.85 -6.13 -2.15
C PHE A 247 -0.72 -6.78 -0.76
N PHE A 248 -1.01 -6.03 0.32
CA PHE A 248 -0.90 -6.52 1.71
C PHE A 248 -1.81 -7.69 2.05
N LEU A 249 -2.90 -7.86 1.32
CA LEU A 249 -3.89 -8.90 1.59
C LEU A 249 -3.62 -10.18 0.82
N THR A 250 -2.61 -10.18 -0.04
CA THR A 250 -2.22 -11.31 -0.88
C THR A 250 -1.00 -12.03 -0.31
N PRO A 251 -0.72 -13.26 -0.73
CA PRO A 251 0.53 -13.95 -0.39
C PRO A 251 1.78 -13.20 -0.86
N SER A 252 1.66 -12.38 -1.92
CA SER A 252 2.76 -11.56 -2.45
C SER A 252 3.25 -10.49 -1.48
N ALA A 253 2.50 -10.19 -0.40
CA ALA A 253 2.98 -9.35 0.72
C ALA A 253 4.24 -9.93 1.42
N LEU A 254 4.56 -11.18 1.17
CA LEU A 254 5.79 -11.84 1.64
C LEU A 254 6.92 -11.84 0.60
N ASN A 255 6.74 -11.19 -0.54
CA ASN A 255 7.79 -11.01 -1.54
C ASN A 255 8.86 -10.03 -1.05
N ASP A 256 10.08 -10.20 -1.57
CA ASP A 256 11.08 -9.14 -1.54
C ASP A 256 10.64 -8.02 -2.48
N VAL A 257 10.76 -6.77 -2.06
CA VAL A 257 10.23 -5.62 -2.80
C VAL A 257 11.25 -4.49 -2.83
N SER A 258 11.53 -3.95 -4.02
CA SER A 258 12.27 -2.69 -4.17
C SER A 258 11.46 -1.52 -3.59
N SER A 259 12.13 -0.60 -2.93
CA SER A 259 11.53 0.62 -2.40
C SER A 259 12.55 1.74 -2.30
N VAL A 260 12.08 2.98 -2.17
CA VAL A 260 12.97 4.12 -1.91
C VAL A 260 13.86 3.85 -0.69
N ALA A 261 13.27 3.39 0.41
CA ALA A 261 14.03 3.11 1.64
C ALA A 261 14.99 1.93 1.47
N GLY A 262 14.54 0.83 0.86
CA GLY A 262 15.34 -0.37 0.65
C GLY A 262 16.56 -0.11 -0.22
N GLU A 263 16.37 0.56 -1.36
CA GLU A 263 17.46 0.88 -2.31
C GLU A 263 18.49 1.83 -1.66
N LEU A 264 18.03 2.89 -1.00
CA LEU A 264 18.92 3.87 -0.38
C LEU A 264 19.64 3.32 0.85
N THR A 265 18.98 2.54 1.71
CA THR A 265 19.63 1.98 2.91
C THR A 265 20.64 0.90 2.56
N LYS A 266 20.28 -0.01 1.66
CA LYS A 266 21.10 -1.17 1.32
C LYS A 266 22.34 -0.78 0.51
N TYR A 267 22.21 0.16 -0.41
CA TYR A 267 23.25 0.44 -1.39
C TYR A 267 23.90 1.81 -1.28
N LYS A 268 23.29 2.76 -0.56
CA LYS A 268 23.78 4.14 -0.41
C LYS A 268 24.07 4.55 1.03
N GLY A 269 23.89 3.64 1.99
CA GLY A 269 24.25 3.86 3.40
C GLY A 269 23.34 4.84 4.15
N TYR A 270 22.11 5.03 3.67
CA TYR A 270 21.12 5.86 4.36
C TYR A 270 20.66 5.24 5.66
N THR A 271 20.30 6.08 6.62
CA THR A 271 19.44 5.67 7.74
C THR A 271 17.98 5.85 7.35
N SER A 272 17.06 5.05 7.89
CA SER A 272 15.66 5.14 7.50
C SER A 272 14.69 4.89 8.66
N ALA A 273 13.56 5.61 8.62
CA ALA A 273 12.49 5.44 9.58
C ALA A 273 11.12 5.71 8.97
N PHE A 274 10.13 4.94 9.37
CA PHE A 274 8.73 5.14 9.02
C PHE A 274 7.94 5.58 10.25
N PHE A 275 7.01 6.54 10.06
CA PHE A 275 6.23 7.17 11.10
C PHE A 275 4.73 7.06 10.83
N HIS A 276 3.95 6.70 11.83
CA HIS A 276 2.50 6.70 11.78
C HIS A 276 1.90 6.76 13.18
N GLY A 277 1.14 7.80 13.50
CA GLY A 277 0.66 8.08 14.86
C GLY A 277 -0.33 7.08 15.45
N ALA A 278 -0.74 6.06 14.72
CA ALA A 278 -1.61 4.99 15.20
C ALA A 278 -0.85 3.94 16.04
N MET A 279 -1.61 3.03 16.65
CA MET A 279 -1.07 1.88 17.37
C MET A 279 -0.13 1.08 16.46
N ASN A 280 1.02 0.69 16.99
CA ASN A 280 2.01 -0.10 16.26
C ASN A 280 1.37 -1.40 15.73
N GLY A 281 1.63 -1.70 14.46
CA GLY A 281 1.01 -2.84 13.77
C GLY A 281 -0.38 -2.57 13.17
N SER A 282 -0.99 -1.40 13.42
CA SER A 282 -2.25 -1.02 12.80
C SER A 282 -2.14 -1.08 11.27
N MET A 283 -3.18 -1.62 10.61
CA MET A 283 -3.31 -1.82 9.16
C MET A 283 -2.12 -2.54 8.48
N GLY A 284 -1.20 -3.14 9.25
CA GLY A 284 -0.01 -3.81 8.70
C GLY A 284 1.11 -2.86 8.25
N PHE A 285 1.03 -1.56 8.56
CA PHE A 285 2.01 -0.55 8.12
C PHE A 285 3.41 -0.80 8.65
N GLN A 286 3.52 -1.18 9.94
CA GLN A 286 4.82 -1.55 10.52
C GLN A 286 5.45 -2.75 9.81
N ALA A 287 4.62 -3.75 9.47
CA ALA A 287 5.08 -4.95 8.77
C ALA A 287 5.59 -4.59 7.37
N PHE A 288 4.84 -3.80 6.63
CA PHE A 288 5.25 -3.34 5.31
C PHE A 288 6.51 -2.47 5.37
N ALA A 289 6.54 -1.47 6.23
CA ALA A 289 7.71 -0.60 6.36
C ALA A 289 9.00 -1.41 6.59
N ARG A 290 8.93 -2.45 7.45
CA ARG A 290 10.07 -3.36 7.66
C ARG A 290 10.40 -4.19 6.44
N SER A 291 9.39 -4.75 5.75
CA SER A 291 9.60 -5.61 4.57
C SER A 291 10.24 -4.85 3.40
N VAL A 292 9.98 -3.56 3.29
CA VAL A 292 10.54 -2.69 2.26
C VAL A 292 11.79 -1.91 2.69
N GLY A 293 12.40 -2.27 3.83
CA GLY A 293 13.75 -1.82 4.20
C GLY A 293 13.84 -0.62 5.14
N PHE A 294 12.74 -0.12 5.72
CA PHE A 294 12.83 0.85 6.80
C PHE A 294 13.44 0.19 8.05
N GLN A 295 14.47 0.82 8.59
CA GLN A 295 15.23 0.30 9.74
C GLN A 295 14.50 0.52 11.06
N LYS A 296 13.76 1.62 11.18
CA LYS A 296 12.99 1.99 12.37
C LYS A 296 11.53 2.24 12.03
N TYR A 297 10.67 2.04 13.00
CA TYR A 297 9.27 2.41 12.95
C TYR A 297 8.93 3.18 14.22
N PHE A 298 8.27 4.32 14.07
CA PHE A 298 7.79 5.15 15.16
C PHE A 298 6.28 5.27 15.07
N GLY A 299 5.60 4.70 16.04
CA GLY A 299 4.15 4.74 16.17
C GLY A 299 3.72 5.43 17.47
N ARG A 300 2.46 5.18 17.87
CA ARG A 300 1.92 5.68 19.13
C ARG A 300 2.70 5.17 20.34
N THR A 301 3.28 3.96 20.28
CA THR A 301 4.10 3.43 21.38
C THR A 301 5.31 4.33 21.63
N GLU A 302 6.10 4.62 20.60
CA GLU A 302 7.31 5.43 20.71
C GLU A 302 6.99 6.90 21.03
N TYR A 303 5.81 7.40 20.56
CA TYR A 303 5.32 8.71 20.96
C TYR A 303 5.01 8.79 22.46
N ASN A 304 4.32 7.77 23.00
CA ASN A 304 3.96 7.71 24.42
C ASN A 304 5.15 7.52 25.35
N GLU A 305 6.23 6.92 24.87
CA GLU A 305 7.48 6.72 25.63
C GLU A 305 8.36 7.97 25.65
N ASP A 306 8.10 8.95 24.79
CA ASP A 306 8.90 10.18 24.72
C ASP A 306 8.45 11.20 25.78
N PRO A 307 9.33 11.57 26.75
CA PRO A 307 8.98 12.47 27.86
C PRO A 307 8.69 13.92 27.41
N ASN A 308 9.01 14.29 26.18
CA ASN A 308 8.78 15.64 25.65
C ASN A 308 7.36 15.81 25.09
N TYR A 309 6.56 14.75 25.04
CA TYR A 309 5.22 14.72 24.50
C TYR A 309 4.19 14.23 25.53
N ASN A 310 2.92 14.53 25.31
CA ASN A 310 1.88 14.27 26.31
C ASN A 310 1.31 12.84 26.25
N GLY A 311 1.86 12.00 25.39
CA GLY A 311 1.39 10.62 25.20
C GLY A 311 -0.07 10.56 24.76
N ASP A 312 -0.84 9.70 25.41
CA ASP A 312 -2.25 9.48 25.08
C ASP A 312 -3.17 10.70 25.33
N ALA A 313 -2.69 11.79 25.96
CA ALA A 313 -3.46 13.03 26.01
C ALA A 313 -3.60 13.69 24.62
N ASP A 314 -2.70 13.39 23.70
CA ASP A 314 -2.73 13.86 22.31
C ASP A 314 -3.38 12.84 21.35
N PHE A 315 -4.01 11.79 21.87
CA PHE A 315 -4.71 10.77 21.07
C PHE A 315 -6.13 11.25 20.70
N ASP A 316 -6.53 11.04 19.45
CA ASP A 316 -7.83 11.45 18.91
C ASP A 316 -9.02 10.64 19.47
N GLY A 317 -8.76 9.64 20.29
CA GLY A 317 -9.75 8.75 20.88
C GLY A 317 -10.15 7.58 19.98
N THR A 318 -9.70 7.53 18.73
CA THR A 318 -10.11 6.51 17.75
C THR A 318 -8.94 5.84 17.03
N TRP A 319 -8.09 6.62 16.35
CA TRP A 319 -7.09 6.11 15.42
C TRP A 319 -5.67 6.38 15.84
N ALA A 320 -5.31 7.65 16.07
CA ALA A 320 -3.93 8.05 16.15
C ALA A 320 -3.71 9.26 17.08
N ILE A 321 -2.46 9.57 17.36
CA ILE A 321 -2.04 10.87 17.87
C ILE A 321 -2.38 11.92 16.81
N TRP A 322 -2.88 13.08 17.25
CA TRP A 322 -3.21 14.19 16.36
C TRP A 322 -2.02 14.58 15.46
N ASP A 323 -2.30 14.89 14.18
CA ASP A 323 -1.26 15.18 13.20
C ASP A 323 -0.35 16.33 13.62
N GLU A 324 -0.87 17.40 14.27
CA GLU A 324 -0.02 18.51 14.71
C GLU A 324 1.07 18.04 15.66
N GLU A 325 0.71 17.31 16.71
CA GLU A 325 1.64 16.81 17.72
C GLU A 325 2.55 15.74 17.14
N PHE A 326 2.01 14.81 16.36
CA PHE A 326 2.78 13.73 15.79
C PHE A 326 3.80 14.21 14.75
N LEU A 327 3.48 15.22 13.96
CA LEU A 327 4.43 15.82 13.02
C LEU A 327 5.53 16.64 13.70
N GLN A 328 5.27 17.21 14.90
CA GLN A 328 6.34 17.81 15.72
C GLN A 328 7.31 16.74 16.24
N PHE A 329 6.78 15.62 16.76
CA PHE A 329 7.57 14.45 17.16
C PHE A 329 8.37 13.89 15.97
N TYR A 330 7.76 13.77 14.79
CA TYR A 330 8.43 13.35 13.57
C TYR A 330 9.65 14.22 13.26
N CYS A 331 9.51 15.54 13.31
CA CYS A 331 10.62 16.46 13.08
C CYS A 331 11.76 16.27 14.09
N ASP A 332 11.43 16.09 15.39
CA ASP A 332 12.45 15.89 16.42
C ASP A 332 13.20 14.57 16.23
N ARG A 333 12.48 13.47 15.97
CA ARG A 333 13.11 12.16 15.73
C ARG A 333 13.96 12.15 14.46
N MET A 334 13.55 12.85 13.39
CA MET A 334 14.38 13.01 12.19
C MET A 334 15.67 13.78 12.50
N SER A 335 15.60 14.81 13.34
CA SER A 335 16.75 15.63 13.68
C SER A 335 17.82 14.89 14.48
N GLU A 336 17.49 13.73 15.04
CA GLU A 336 18.42 12.82 15.72
C GLU A 336 19.02 11.76 14.77
N MET A 337 18.52 11.67 13.53
CA MET A 337 19.02 10.67 12.58
C MET A 337 20.34 11.11 11.96
N LYS A 338 21.16 10.11 11.62
CA LYS A 338 22.38 10.35 10.83
C LYS A 338 22.01 10.60 9.37
N GLU A 339 22.50 11.70 8.81
CA GLU A 339 22.40 11.98 7.38
C GLU A 339 23.38 11.13 6.54
N PRO A 340 23.04 10.80 5.29
CA PRO A 340 21.74 11.03 4.68
C PRO A 340 20.69 10.07 5.24
N PHE A 341 19.44 10.52 5.33
CA PHE A 341 18.33 9.70 5.78
C PHE A 341 17.18 9.68 4.77
N VAL A 342 16.38 8.62 4.82
CA VAL A 342 15.08 8.53 4.16
C VAL A 342 14.00 8.24 5.19
N THR A 343 13.00 9.09 5.24
CA THR A 343 11.87 8.94 6.16
C THR A 343 10.55 9.04 5.41
N SER A 344 9.54 8.36 5.94
CA SER A 344 8.16 8.55 5.51
C SER A 344 7.25 8.71 6.72
N VAL A 345 6.30 9.63 6.62
CA VAL A 345 5.21 9.75 7.59
C VAL A 345 3.87 9.58 6.88
N PHE A 346 2.97 8.83 7.53
CA PHE A 346 1.60 8.67 7.09
C PHE A 346 0.70 9.36 8.10
N THR A 347 -0.03 10.40 7.69
CA THR A 347 -0.93 11.17 8.56
C THR A 347 -2.22 10.39 8.85
N ALA A 348 -3.00 10.82 9.83
CA ALA A 348 -4.18 10.08 10.25
C ALA A 348 -5.38 10.93 10.66
N SER A 349 -5.21 12.23 10.94
CA SER A 349 -6.26 13.04 11.54
C SER A 349 -7.44 13.33 10.60
N SER A 350 -7.25 13.21 9.29
CA SER A 350 -8.32 13.33 8.30
C SER A 350 -9.15 12.07 8.11
N HIS A 351 -8.87 10.98 8.86
CA HIS A 351 -9.66 9.74 8.81
C HIS A 351 -11.00 9.88 9.59
N GLY A 352 -12.02 9.11 9.16
CA GLY A 352 -13.27 9.01 9.97
C GLY A 352 -13.01 8.52 11.40
N PRO A 353 -13.72 9.03 12.40
CA PRO A 353 -15.05 9.63 12.40
C PRO A 353 -15.12 11.14 12.14
N PHE A 354 -14.10 11.76 11.56
CA PHE A 354 -14.07 13.18 11.18
C PHE A 354 -14.22 14.13 12.40
N VAL A 355 -13.34 13.99 13.35
CA VAL A 355 -13.29 14.78 14.58
C VAL A 355 -12.07 15.71 14.55
N LEU A 356 -12.23 16.94 15.04
CA LEU A 356 -11.14 17.88 15.26
C LEU A 356 -10.78 17.96 16.73
N PRO A 357 -9.52 18.31 17.07
CA PRO A 357 -9.19 18.72 18.43
C PRO A 357 -10.08 19.89 18.87
N GLU A 358 -10.63 19.83 20.10
CA GLU A 358 -11.54 20.85 20.63
C GLU A 358 -11.03 22.30 20.47
N ARG A 359 -9.71 22.50 20.63
CA ARG A 359 -9.04 23.80 20.49
C ARG A 359 -9.13 24.38 19.07
N TYR A 360 -9.48 23.57 18.07
CA TYR A 360 -9.54 23.95 16.65
C TYR A 360 -10.97 24.00 16.09
N LYS A 361 -11.99 23.69 16.87
CA LYS A 361 -13.38 23.80 16.41
C LYS A 361 -13.69 25.19 15.85
N GLY A 362 -14.20 25.23 14.63
CA GLY A 362 -14.57 26.45 13.92
C GLY A 362 -13.41 27.34 13.47
N LYS A 363 -12.17 26.84 13.46
CA LYS A 363 -11.01 27.61 13.00
C LYS A 363 -10.69 27.39 11.52
N PHE A 364 -11.14 26.30 10.95
CA PHE A 364 -10.90 25.97 9.55
C PHE A 364 -12.18 26.14 8.72
N PRO A 365 -12.05 26.41 7.41
CA PRO A 365 -13.21 26.52 6.53
C PRO A 365 -14.00 25.21 6.50
N VAL A 366 -15.32 25.31 6.65
CA VAL A 366 -16.24 24.20 6.52
C VAL A 366 -16.68 24.11 5.05
N GLY A 367 -16.54 22.95 4.43
CA GLY A 367 -17.01 22.67 3.09
C GLY A 367 -18.41 22.05 3.05
N GLU A 368 -18.77 21.46 1.91
CA GLU A 368 -20.02 20.71 1.75
C GLU A 368 -20.03 19.40 2.55
N ASP A 369 -18.87 18.91 2.94
CA ASP A 369 -18.66 17.72 3.75
C ASP A 369 -17.78 18.01 4.98
N PRO A 370 -17.87 17.21 6.05
CA PRO A 370 -17.06 17.41 7.26
C PRO A 370 -15.56 17.14 7.04
N PHE A 371 -15.19 16.51 5.94
CA PHE A 371 -13.82 16.16 5.60
C PHE A 371 -12.98 17.40 5.25
N SER A 372 -13.60 18.41 4.63
CA SER A 372 -12.93 19.65 4.20
C SER A 372 -12.28 20.40 5.37
N GLU A 373 -12.97 20.46 6.53
CA GLU A 373 -12.44 21.11 7.74
C GLU A 373 -11.21 20.37 8.29
N LEU A 374 -11.20 19.02 8.19
CA LEU A 374 -10.08 18.20 8.62
C LEU A 374 -8.87 18.34 7.68
N ILE A 375 -9.11 18.49 6.39
CA ILE A 375 -8.04 18.82 5.43
C ILE A 375 -7.40 20.18 5.80
N GLY A 376 -8.20 21.18 6.17
CA GLY A 376 -7.67 22.46 6.66
C GLY A 376 -6.82 22.31 7.92
N TYR A 377 -7.23 21.47 8.85
CA TYR A 377 -6.44 21.14 10.03
C TYR A 377 -5.12 20.41 9.68
N SER A 378 -5.17 19.41 8.83
CA SER A 378 -3.96 18.67 8.44
C SER A 378 -3.00 19.54 7.61
N ASP A 379 -3.51 20.45 6.77
CA ASP A 379 -2.69 21.48 6.08
C ASP A 379 -1.96 22.37 7.10
N TYR A 380 -2.68 22.83 8.13
CA TYR A 380 -2.09 23.59 9.23
C TYR A 380 -1.02 22.78 9.96
N ALA A 381 -1.28 21.51 10.28
CA ALA A 381 -0.34 20.64 10.98
C ALA A 381 0.95 20.42 10.16
N ILE A 382 0.82 20.21 8.84
CA ILE A 382 1.96 20.12 7.92
C ILE A 382 2.70 21.46 7.86
N GLY A 383 1.99 22.58 7.82
CA GLY A 383 2.60 23.92 7.91
C GLY A 383 3.46 24.09 9.16
N ARG A 384 2.94 23.69 10.33
CA ARG A 384 3.69 23.69 11.60
C ARG A 384 4.93 22.80 11.58
N PHE A 385 4.84 21.64 10.91
CA PHE A 385 6.01 20.80 10.67
C PHE A 385 7.07 21.54 9.86
N PHE A 386 6.71 22.16 8.75
CA PHE A 386 7.66 22.90 7.92
C PHE A 386 8.28 24.09 8.65
N GLU A 387 7.51 24.84 9.45
CA GLU A 387 8.02 25.93 10.30
C GLU A 387 9.14 25.47 11.27
N LYS A 388 9.03 24.24 11.77
CA LYS A 388 10.05 23.64 12.64
C LYS A 388 11.22 23.08 11.83
N ALA A 389 10.91 22.39 10.72
CA ALA A 389 11.88 21.77 9.84
C ALA A 389 12.83 22.80 9.19
N GLU A 390 12.32 23.96 8.78
CA GLU A 390 13.12 25.04 8.18
C GLU A 390 14.26 25.56 9.09
N LYS A 391 14.16 25.31 10.39
CA LYS A 391 15.19 25.68 11.39
C LYS A 391 16.26 24.60 11.56
N GLN A 392 16.08 23.43 10.95
CA GLN A 392 16.98 22.30 11.13
C GLN A 392 18.13 22.34 10.11
N PRO A 393 19.33 21.90 10.51
CA PRO A 393 20.49 21.88 9.61
C PRO A 393 20.28 21.06 8.33
N TRP A 394 19.56 19.95 8.44
CA TRP A 394 19.29 19.00 7.35
C TRP A 394 18.30 19.54 6.30
N PHE A 395 17.50 20.57 6.62
CA PHE A 395 16.40 21.03 5.77
C PHE A 395 16.82 21.39 4.34
N LYS A 396 17.92 22.14 4.20
CA LYS A 396 18.40 22.60 2.88
C LYS A 396 18.84 21.47 1.97
N ASN A 397 19.33 20.36 2.54
CA ASN A 397 19.77 19.17 1.80
C ASN A 397 18.68 18.08 1.77
N THR A 398 17.43 18.47 1.69
CA THR A 398 16.29 17.51 1.74
C THR A 398 15.39 17.66 0.54
N LEU A 399 15.02 16.53 -0.05
CA LEU A 399 13.94 16.38 -1.01
C LEU A 399 12.67 15.97 -0.25
N PHE A 400 11.66 16.83 -0.26
CA PHE A 400 10.34 16.55 0.28
C PHE A 400 9.41 16.10 -0.85
N VAL A 401 8.69 15.02 -0.61
CA VAL A 401 7.61 14.53 -1.46
C VAL A 401 6.32 14.55 -0.65
N ILE A 402 5.27 15.18 -1.17
CA ILE A 402 3.96 15.22 -0.54
C ILE A 402 2.94 14.68 -1.53
N THR A 403 2.18 13.70 -1.11
CA THR A 403 1.06 13.13 -1.89
C THR A 403 0.01 12.57 -0.94
N ALA A 404 -1.15 12.21 -1.48
CA ALA A 404 -2.15 11.45 -0.73
C ALA A 404 -1.85 9.95 -0.74
N ASP A 405 -2.57 9.20 0.09
CA ASP A 405 -2.74 7.75 -0.09
C ASP A 405 -3.84 7.46 -1.13
N HIS A 406 -4.98 8.14 -1.04
CA HIS A 406 -6.13 8.13 -1.97
C HIS A 406 -6.93 9.43 -1.83
N THR A 407 -8.00 9.57 -2.59
CA THR A 407 -8.93 10.69 -2.45
C THR A 407 -10.02 10.41 -1.42
N SER A 408 -10.50 11.44 -0.73
CA SER A 408 -11.70 11.43 0.10
C SER A 408 -12.46 12.75 0.00
N GLY A 409 -13.74 12.77 0.38
CA GLY A 409 -14.55 13.97 0.43
C GLY A 409 -14.77 14.63 -0.94
N ASN A 410 -14.79 13.86 -2.02
CA ASN A 410 -15.00 14.39 -3.38
C ASN A 410 -16.48 14.76 -3.60
N TYR A 411 -16.75 15.98 -4.08
CA TYR A 411 -18.10 16.44 -4.37
C TYR A 411 -18.24 17.25 -5.66
N TYR A 412 -17.16 17.83 -6.20
CA TYR A 412 -17.23 18.48 -7.50
C TYR A 412 -17.42 17.47 -8.62
N PRO A 413 -18.23 17.77 -9.65
CA PRO A 413 -18.61 16.80 -10.70
C PRO A 413 -17.42 16.12 -11.39
N ASP A 414 -16.33 16.84 -11.65
CA ASP A 414 -15.13 16.30 -12.30
C ASP A 414 -14.23 15.48 -11.34
N TYR A 415 -14.55 15.48 -10.04
CA TYR A 415 -13.89 14.68 -9.00
C TYR A 415 -14.68 13.44 -8.57
N VAL A 416 -15.94 13.29 -9.02
CA VAL A 416 -16.79 12.12 -8.73
C VAL A 416 -17.02 11.22 -9.95
N THR A 417 -16.18 11.36 -10.98
CA THR A 417 -16.12 10.45 -12.14
C THR A 417 -15.21 9.26 -11.85
N ASP A 418 -15.24 8.23 -12.69
CA ASP A 418 -14.36 7.06 -12.56
C ASP A 418 -12.86 7.44 -12.49
N LEU A 419 -12.43 8.46 -13.24
CA LEU A 419 -11.08 9.00 -13.15
C LEU A 419 -10.94 10.02 -12.00
N GLY A 420 -11.97 10.81 -11.75
CA GLY A 420 -11.96 11.87 -10.74
C GLY A 420 -11.63 11.38 -9.35
N TYR A 421 -12.10 10.18 -9.01
CA TYR A 421 -11.81 9.52 -7.73
C TYR A 421 -10.35 9.13 -7.52
N TYR A 422 -9.47 9.33 -8.50
CA TYR A 422 -8.03 9.07 -8.40
C TYR A 422 -7.19 10.34 -8.44
N LYS A 423 -7.79 11.53 -8.58
CA LYS A 423 -7.06 12.80 -8.68
C LYS A 423 -6.45 13.21 -7.34
N VAL A 424 -5.17 12.96 -7.16
CA VAL A 424 -4.38 13.36 -5.98
C VAL A 424 -3.24 14.30 -6.38
N PRO A 425 -2.80 15.22 -5.51
CA PRO A 425 -1.59 15.98 -5.78
C PRO A 425 -0.34 15.11 -5.63
N VAL A 426 0.66 15.34 -6.46
CA VAL A 426 2.03 14.84 -6.32
C VAL A 426 2.95 16.04 -6.36
N ILE A 427 3.67 16.29 -5.28
CA ILE A 427 4.44 17.51 -5.04
C ILE A 427 5.87 17.14 -4.70
N PHE A 428 6.85 17.74 -5.40
CA PHE A 428 8.27 17.63 -5.11
C PHE A 428 8.79 18.99 -4.70
N TYR A 429 9.35 19.11 -3.50
CA TYR A 429 9.94 20.32 -2.98
C TYR A 429 11.36 20.06 -2.48
N ALA A 430 12.32 20.81 -2.95
CA ALA A 430 13.71 20.74 -2.50
C ALA A 430 14.29 22.15 -2.32
N PRO A 431 14.47 22.64 -1.08
CA PRO A 431 15.01 23.98 -0.84
C PRO A 431 16.38 24.22 -1.47
N GLY A 432 17.20 23.16 -1.58
CA GLY A 432 18.52 23.19 -2.24
C GLY A 432 18.47 23.10 -3.77
N MET A 433 17.30 22.95 -4.37
CA MET A 433 17.10 22.84 -5.82
C MET A 433 16.01 23.83 -6.28
N PRO A 434 16.29 25.14 -6.31
CA PRO A 434 15.28 26.18 -6.58
C PRO A 434 14.66 26.12 -7.98
N ASP A 435 15.28 25.39 -8.89
CA ASP A 435 14.76 25.14 -10.25
C ASP A 435 13.75 23.99 -10.31
N LEU A 436 13.64 23.17 -9.24
CA LEU A 436 12.63 22.10 -9.12
C LEU A 436 11.30 22.72 -8.71
N LYS A 437 10.64 23.40 -9.64
CA LYS A 437 9.37 24.11 -9.39
C LYS A 437 8.53 24.28 -10.65
N GLY A 438 7.26 24.54 -10.45
CA GLY A 438 6.28 24.85 -11.49
C GLY A 438 5.16 23.82 -11.56
N LEU A 439 4.13 24.15 -12.30
CA LEU A 439 3.04 23.24 -12.65
C LEU A 439 3.32 22.66 -14.04
N ASP A 440 3.59 21.35 -14.10
CA ASP A 440 3.65 20.63 -15.38
C ASP A 440 2.24 20.33 -15.85
N THR A 441 1.88 20.83 -17.05
CA THR A 441 0.55 20.69 -17.63
C THR A 441 0.49 19.61 -18.72
N GLU A 442 1.58 18.92 -19.00
CA GLU A 442 1.69 17.95 -20.08
C GLU A 442 1.78 16.51 -19.59
N LYS A 443 2.59 16.29 -18.57
CA LYS A 443 2.88 14.93 -18.08
C LYS A 443 1.73 14.35 -17.27
N ILE A 444 1.48 13.06 -17.50
CA ILE A 444 0.61 12.22 -16.67
C ILE A 444 1.50 11.59 -15.60
N VAL A 445 1.15 11.73 -14.34
CA VAL A 445 1.95 11.24 -13.20
C VAL A 445 1.08 10.46 -12.22
N GLU A 446 1.63 9.42 -11.63
CA GLU A 446 0.97 8.61 -10.62
C GLU A 446 1.83 8.44 -9.37
N GLN A 447 1.23 7.93 -8.32
CA GLN A 447 1.95 7.57 -7.09
C GLN A 447 3.11 6.60 -7.35
N ILE A 448 2.93 5.65 -8.27
CA ILE A 448 4.00 4.71 -8.64
C ILE A 448 5.21 5.39 -9.29
N ASP A 449 5.06 6.60 -9.80
CA ASP A 449 6.15 7.40 -10.37
C ASP A 449 7.06 8.03 -9.31
N ILE A 450 6.61 8.09 -8.05
CA ILE A 450 7.33 8.79 -6.97
C ILE A 450 8.69 8.13 -6.71
N MET A 451 8.74 6.81 -6.53
CA MET A 451 10.00 6.11 -6.30
C MET A 451 11.01 6.31 -7.45
N PRO A 452 10.67 6.04 -8.74
CA PRO A 452 11.57 6.30 -9.85
C PRO A 452 12.03 7.77 -9.94
N THR A 453 11.14 8.72 -9.66
CA THR A 453 11.46 10.14 -9.70
C THR A 453 12.43 10.54 -8.58
N VAL A 454 12.19 10.07 -7.35
CA VAL A 454 13.12 10.31 -6.23
C VAL A 454 14.50 9.73 -6.54
N LEU A 455 14.57 8.49 -7.01
CA LEU A 455 15.83 7.85 -7.37
C LEU A 455 16.53 8.58 -8.54
N GLY A 456 15.77 9.05 -9.53
CA GLY A 456 16.28 9.86 -10.64
C GLY A 456 16.84 11.21 -10.19
N ILE A 457 16.13 11.95 -9.32
CA ILE A 457 16.60 13.23 -8.74
C ILE A 457 17.92 13.04 -7.98
N LEU A 458 18.04 11.94 -7.24
CA LEU A 458 19.25 11.61 -6.50
C LEU A 458 20.39 11.12 -7.38
N GLY A 459 20.14 10.76 -8.64
CA GLY A 459 21.14 10.13 -9.52
C GLY A 459 21.50 8.73 -9.05
N TYR A 460 20.48 7.92 -8.67
CA TYR A 460 20.69 6.53 -8.26
C TYR A 460 21.19 5.69 -9.42
N ASP A 461 22.24 4.89 -9.20
CA ASP A 461 23.06 4.27 -10.25
C ASP A 461 22.93 2.74 -10.36
N ARG A 462 21.98 2.12 -9.65
CA ARG A 462 21.78 0.67 -9.67
C ARG A 462 20.44 0.30 -10.31
N PRO A 463 20.34 -0.86 -10.98
CA PRO A 463 19.06 -1.36 -11.44
C PRO A 463 18.10 -1.65 -10.28
N TYR A 464 16.81 -1.37 -10.51
CA TYR A 464 15.72 -1.65 -9.55
C TYR A 464 14.43 -2.00 -10.28
N VAL A 465 13.44 -2.53 -9.56
CA VAL A 465 12.10 -2.81 -10.08
C VAL A 465 11.13 -1.75 -9.57
N GLY A 466 10.36 -1.16 -10.49
CA GLY A 466 9.28 -0.22 -10.19
C GLY A 466 8.34 -0.11 -11.39
N PHE A 467 7.04 -0.11 -11.16
CA PHE A 467 6.03 -0.07 -12.24
C PHE A 467 5.79 1.33 -12.80
N GLY A 468 6.19 2.37 -12.08
CA GLY A 468 6.08 3.75 -12.53
C GLY A 468 7.27 4.20 -13.38
N GLN A 469 7.28 5.49 -13.69
CA GLN A 469 8.29 6.11 -14.54
C GLN A 469 8.82 7.38 -13.85
N ASP A 470 10.08 7.72 -14.11
CA ASP A 470 10.64 9.00 -13.64
C ASP A 470 9.87 10.18 -14.25
N ALA A 471 9.17 10.94 -13.42
CA ALA A 471 8.35 12.05 -13.85
C ALA A 471 9.17 13.23 -14.42
N LEU A 472 10.47 13.35 -14.07
CA LEU A 472 11.32 14.40 -14.58
C LEU A 472 11.95 14.05 -15.93
N HIS A 473 12.52 12.86 -16.04
CA HIS A 473 13.36 12.50 -17.17
C HIS A 473 12.60 11.76 -18.29
N THR A 474 11.42 11.17 -17.98
CA THR A 474 10.58 10.52 -19.00
C THR A 474 9.84 11.58 -19.82
N PRO A 475 9.91 11.54 -21.18
CA PRO A 475 9.14 12.44 -22.04
C PRO A 475 7.62 12.32 -21.83
N ALA A 476 6.88 13.43 -21.98
CA ALA A 476 5.42 13.45 -21.79
C ALA A 476 4.68 12.44 -22.68
N SER A 477 5.18 12.20 -23.90
CA SER A 477 4.61 11.23 -24.85
C SER A 477 4.71 9.76 -24.40
N GLU A 478 5.66 9.46 -23.50
CA GLU A 478 5.89 8.11 -22.97
C GLU A 478 5.22 7.90 -21.62
N LYS A 479 4.79 9.00 -20.96
CA LYS A 479 4.12 8.94 -19.66
C LYS A 479 2.73 8.32 -19.79
N PHE A 480 2.40 7.51 -18.81
CA PHE A 480 1.07 6.88 -18.69
C PHE A 480 0.62 6.87 -17.23
N ALA A 481 -0.66 6.57 -17.02
CA ALA A 481 -1.22 6.21 -15.72
C ALA A 481 -2.09 4.97 -15.82
N VAL A 482 -2.13 4.17 -14.76
CA VAL A 482 -2.92 2.94 -14.69
C VAL A 482 -3.59 2.79 -13.33
N ASN A 483 -4.90 2.61 -13.33
CA ASN A 483 -5.64 2.28 -12.10
C ASN A 483 -6.64 1.13 -12.35
N TYR A 484 -7.15 0.61 -11.24
CA TYR A 484 -8.11 -0.48 -11.25
C TYR A 484 -9.33 -0.13 -10.40
N ILE A 485 -10.51 -0.14 -11.02
CA ILE A 485 -11.79 0.11 -10.35
C ILE A 485 -12.27 -1.20 -9.72
N HIS A 486 -11.95 -1.42 -8.46
CA HIS A 486 -12.27 -2.67 -7.74
C HIS A 486 -13.75 -3.04 -7.76
N ALA A 487 -14.67 -2.04 -7.77
CA ALA A 487 -16.10 -2.29 -7.75
C ALA A 487 -16.63 -2.94 -9.04
N SER A 488 -16.02 -2.65 -10.18
CA SER A 488 -16.44 -3.14 -11.50
C SER A 488 -15.44 -4.09 -12.15
N GLY A 489 -14.22 -4.22 -11.62
CA GLY A 489 -13.17 -5.05 -12.21
C GLY A 489 -12.54 -4.44 -13.47
N ILE A 490 -12.60 -3.12 -13.62
CA ILE A 490 -12.18 -2.41 -14.83
C ILE A 490 -10.81 -1.76 -14.61
N TYR A 491 -9.90 -1.97 -15.55
CA TYR A 491 -8.65 -1.23 -15.65
C TYR A 491 -8.87 0.08 -16.40
N GLN A 492 -8.30 1.16 -15.90
CA GLN A 492 -8.21 2.44 -16.62
C GLN A 492 -6.75 2.66 -17.00
N PHE A 493 -6.50 3.06 -18.24
CA PHE A 493 -5.17 3.37 -18.74
C PHE A 493 -5.19 4.71 -19.49
N LEU A 494 -4.32 5.62 -19.05
CA LEU A 494 -4.18 6.96 -19.60
C LEU A 494 -2.85 7.08 -20.34
N LYS A 495 -2.89 7.58 -21.58
CA LYS A 495 -1.69 7.94 -22.36
C LYS A 495 -2.03 9.01 -23.38
N GLY A 496 -1.16 10.01 -23.53
CA GLY A 496 -1.43 11.15 -24.42
C GLY A 496 -2.71 11.89 -24.01
N ASP A 497 -3.71 11.93 -24.89
CA ASP A 497 -4.99 12.61 -24.64
C ASP A 497 -6.12 11.64 -24.27
N TYR A 498 -5.85 10.34 -24.29
CA TYR A 498 -6.90 9.33 -24.13
C TYR A 498 -6.79 8.57 -22.81
N LEU A 499 -7.96 8.25 -22.29
CA LEU A 499 -8.19 7.23 -21.28
C LEU A 499 -8.96 6.09 -21.93
N ILE A 500 -8.50 4.86 -21.76
CA ILE A 500 -9.27 3.66 -22.12
C ILE A 500 -9.69 2.91 -20.86
N GLN A 501 -10.88 2.30 -20.90
CA GLN A 501 -11.37 1.36 -19.88
C GLN A 501 -11.37 -0.05 -20.47
N PHE A 502 -10.75 -0.99 -19.73
CA PHE A 502 -10.50 -2.36 -20.16
C PHE A 502 -11.03 -3.36 -19.12
N ASP A 503 -11.84 -4.31 -19.56
CA ASP A 503 -12.53 -5.28 -18.70
C ASP A 503 -11.71 -6.55 -18.39
N GLY A 504 -10.45 -6.60 -18.84
CA GLY A 504 -9.59 -7.77 -18.75
C GLY A 504 -9.53 -8.57 -20.06
N GLU A 505 -10.43 -8.32 -21.02
CA GLU A 505 -10.47 -8.96 -22.33
C GLU A 505 -10.32 -7.95 -23.46
N LYS A 506 -11.09 -6.85 -23.39
CA LYS A 506 -11.17 -5.83 -24.44
C LYS A 506 -11.39 -4.42 -23.89
N VAL A 507 -11.08 -3.42 -24.69
CA VAL A 507 -11.45 -2.02 -24.41
C VAL A 507 -12.97 -1.88 -24.54
N ILE A 508 -13.62 -1.43 -23.45
CA ILE A 508 -15.07 -1.24 -23.37
C ILE A 508 -15.48 0.22 -23.60
N HIS A 509 -14.68 1.19 -23.11
CA HIS A 509 -14.90 2.62 -23.26
C HIS A 509 -13.58 3.36 -23.53
N ALA A 510 -13.66 4.55 -24.15
CA ALA A 510 -12.55 5.47 -24.29
C ALA A 510 -13.03 6.93 -24.17
N TYR A 511 -12.20 7.80 -23.57
CA TYR A 511 -12.52 9.20 -23.32
C TYR A 511 -11.33 10.11 -23.64
N ARG A 512 -11.59 11.33 -24.05
CA ARG A 512 -10.58 12.40 -24.15
C ARG A 512 -10.48 13.11 -22.79
N PHE A 513 -9.82 12.50 -21.82
CA PHE A 513 -9.87 12.90 -20.42
C PHE A 513 -9.39 14.33 -20.13
N ARG A 514 -8.58 14.94 -21.03
CA ARG A 514 -8.13 16.33 -20.87
C ARG A 514 -9.23 17.34 -21.18
N THR A 515 -10.14 17.03 -22.07
CA THR A 515 -11.23 17.92 -22.53
C THR A 515 -12.60 17.47 -22.04
N ASP A 516 -12.85 16.17 -21.96
CA ASP A 516 -14.06 15.58 -21.40
C ASP A 516 -13.83 15.15 -19.95
N VAL A 517 -13.69 16.14 -19.07
CA VAL A 517 -13.41 15.91 -17.63
C VAL A 517 -14.55 15.19 -16.91
N LEU A 518 -15.75 15.16 -17.48
CA LEU A 518 -16.92 14.49 -16.92
C LEU A 518 -17.14 13.07 -17.47
N MET A 519 -16.28 12.61 -18.39
CA MET A 519 -16.35 11.28 -19.00
C MET A 519 -17.74 10.97 -19.62
N LYS A 520 -18.30 11.92 -20.36
CA LYS A 520 -19.63 11.80 -20.98
C LYS A 520 -19.58 11.35 -22.43
N ASP A 521 -18.51 11.66 -23.14
CA ASP A 521 -18.35 11.42 -24.56
C ASP A 521 -17.48 10.18 -24.81
N ASP A 522 -18.10 9.01 -24.91
CA ASP A 522 -17.38 7.77 -25.26
C ASP A 522 -16.92 7.83 -26.72
N VAL A 523 -15.61 8.00 -26.90
CA VAL A 523 -14.98 8.11 -28.24
C VAL A 523 -14.37 6.79 -28.71
N LYS A 524 -14.68 5.65 -28.09
CA LYS A 524 -14.08 4.35 -28.41
C LYS A 524 -14.12 4.02 -29.90
N ASP A 525 -15.28 4.27 -30.56
CA ASP A 525 -15.47 3.92 -31.96
C ASP A 525 -14.91 4.99 -32.93
N SER A 526 -14.70 6.23 -32.45
CA SER A 526 -14.11 7.34 -33.21
C SER A 526 -12.62 7.56 -32.94
N MET A 527 -12.07 6.92 -31.88
CA MET A 527 -10.64 6.96 -31.55
C MET A 527 -9.82 6.28 -32.66
N PRO A 528 -8.66 6.85 -33.06
CA PRO A 528 -7.79 6.22 -34.05
C PRO A 528 -7.43 4.79 -33.63
N GLN A 529 -7.67 3.83 -34.53
CA GLN A 529 -7.53 2.40 -34.23
C GLN A 529 -6.10 2.03 -33.80
N GLU A 530 -5.09 2.63 -34.41
CA GLU A 530 -3.68 2.37 -34.08
C GLU A 530 -3.36 2.83 -32.65
N VAL A 531 -3.83 4.02 -32.23
CA VAL A 531 -3.62 4.53 -30.87
C VAL A 531 -4.32 3.64 -29.85
N ARG A 532 -5.57 3.24 -30.12
CA ARG A 532 -6.32 2.32 -29.24
C ARG A 532 -5.58 1.00 -29.07
N LYS A 533 -5.11 0.41 -30.18
CA LYS A 533 -4.38 -0.86 -30.18
C LYS A 533 -3.06 -0.76 -29.43
N GLU A 534 -2.31 0.32 -29.64
CA GLU A 534 -1.06 0.57 -28.90
C GLU A 534 -1.31 0.65 -27.39
N MET A 535 -2.30 1.44 -26.97
CA MET A 535 -2.66 1.57 -25.55
C MET A 535 -3.13 0.24 -24.94
N GLU A 536 -3.94 -0.53 -25.67
CA GLU A 536 -4.42 -1.84 -25.22
C GLU A 536 -3.27 -2.84 -25.04
N ILE A 537 -2.34 -2.91 -26.00
CA ILE A 537 -1.18 -3.79 -25.94
C ILE A 537 -0.27 -3.41 -24.75
N GLN A 538 -0.03 -2.11 -24.56
CA GLN A 538 0.79 -1.64 -23.44
C GLN A 538 0.13 -1.97 -22.08
N LEU A 539 -1.17 -1.72 -21.93
CA LEU A 539 -1.91 -2.07 -20.72
C LEU A 539 -1.88 -3.58 -20.45
N LYS A 540 -2.11 -4.42 -21.48
CA LYS A 540 -2.02 -5.88 -21.38
C LYS A 540 -0.64 -6.33 -20.92
N SER A 541 0.41 -5.72 -21.45
CA SER A 541 1.79 -6.00 -21.02
C SER A 541 2.02 -5.62 -19.55
N ILE A 542 1.57 -4.43 -19.11
CA ILE A 542 1.67 -3.98 -17.72
C ILE A 542 0.97 -4.98 -16.78
N ILE A 543 -0.26 -5.38 -17.10
CA ILE A 543 -1.04 -6.32 -16.29
C ILE A 543 -0.32 -7.69 -16.22
N GLN A 544 0.13 -8.22 -17.36
CA GLN A 544 0.83 -9.51 -17.42
C GLN A 544 2.14 -9.47 -16.61
N GLN A 545 2.97 -8.44 -16.78
CA GLN A 545 4.22 -8.26 -16.03
C GLN A 545 3.96 -8.10 -14.54
N TYR A 546 2.89 -7.39 -14.14
CA TYR A 546 2.52 -7.23 -12.74
C TYR A 546 2.16 -8.58 -12.11
N MET A 547 1.22 -9.32 -12.71
CA MET A 547 0.75 -10.60 -12.17
C MET A 547 1.87 -11.65 -12.11
N GLN A 548 2.68 -11.73 -13.16
CA GLN A 548 3.80 -12.66 -13.24
C GLN A 548 4.83 -12.39 -12.14
N ARG A 549 5.24 -11.12 -11.96
CA ARG A 549 6.25 -10.75 -10.96
C ARG A 549 5.73 -10.89 -9.53
N MET A 550 4.44 -10.62 -9.29
CA MET A 550 3.79 -10.88 -8.01
C MET A 550 3.84 -12.37 -7.65
N ASN A 551 3.56 -13.25 -8.59
CA ASN A 551 3.54 -14.69 -8.37
C ASN A 551 4.96 -15.27 -8.20
N ASN A 552 5.93 -14.77 -8.96
CA ASN A 552 7.28 -15.30 -9.01
C ASN A 552 8.25 -14.69 -7.98
N ASN A 553 7.82 -13.73 -7.15
CA ASN A 553 8.68 -12.96 -6.25
C ASN A 553 9.81 -12.21 -7.01
N GLU A 554 9.44 -11.51 -8.08
CA GLU A 554 10.36 -10.77 -8.95
C GLU A 554 10.17 -9.25 -8.83
N LEU A 555 9.93 -8.75 -7.60
CA LEU A 555 9.73 -7.32 -7.31
C LEU A 555 11.02 -6.62 -6.83
N VAL A 556 12.15 -7.30 -6.92
CA VAL A 556 13.51 -6.78 -6.75
C VAL A 556 14.36 -7.15 -7.95
N TYR A 557 15.30 -6.29 -8.31
CA TYR A 557 16.29 -6.66 -9.33
C TYR A 557 17.29 -7.68 -8.73
N ARG A 558 17.50 -8.77 -9.46
CA ARG A 558 18.49 -9.80 -9.14
C ARG A 558 19.42 -9.95 -10.35
N GLU A 559 20.74 -9.83 -10.10
CA GLU A 559 21.78 -10.03 -11.11
C GLU A 559 21.82 -11.47 -11.60
#